data_7b98bf9317c034d1a0f912a26d152d36
#
_entry.id   7b98bf9317c034d1a0f912a26d152d36
#
_cell.length_a   1.000
_cell.length_b   1.000
_cell.length_c   1.000
_cell.angle_alpha   90.00
_cell.angle_beta   90.00
_cell.angle_gamma   90.00
#
_symmetry.space_group_name_H-M   'P 1'
#
loop_
_entity.id
_entity.type
_entity.pdbx_description
1 polymer ?
#
loop_
_entity_poly.entity_id
_entity_poly.type
_entity_poly.pdbx_seq_one_letter_code
_entity_poly.pdbx_strand_id
1 'polypeptide(L)'
;GLIERAEGTGLNFSARAELGVLGADLGALKLEGDLRTSFRLFRKRFALSADAYLDNARPSYFAAHHHGTYGWWDQDLKFTRRVELGGKIDLSSWGTRLEARTASLQNYLYIDDQGQVQQHGDLIQVLMLRAGQGGKVGPLNWDLEAAFQQSSAMSVLPLPSLLVAGDVYLRFLVAQVLRIDLGVKGYWHSAYYAPYYQPAHQQFALQTE
;
A
#
# COMPACT_ATOMS: atom_id res chain seq x y z
N GLY A 1 -21.70 1.06 10.16
CA GLY A 1 -22.24 -0.28 9.88
C GLY A 1 -21.55 -0.93 8.70
N LEU A 2 -21.45 -2.24 8.70
CA LEU A 2 -20.93 -3.05 7.60
C LEU A 2 -22.11 -3.53 6.75
N ILE A 3 -22.04 -3.34 5.45
CA ILE A 3 -22.99 -3.89 4.48
C ILE A 3 -22.23 -4.90 3.64
N GLU A 4 -22.60 -6.17 3.73
CA GLU A 4 -22.02 -7.26 2.94
C GLU A 4 -23.12 -7.96 2.15
N ARG A 5 -22.81 -8.31 0.91
CA ARG A 5 -23.60 -9.26 0.13
C ARG A 5 -22.80 -10.55 -0.04
N ALA A 6 -23.31 -11.63 0.53
CA ALA A 6 -22.67 -12.93 0.47
C ALA A 6 -22.91 -13.66 -0.85
N GLU A 7 -21.87 -14.30 -1.31
CA GLU A 7 -21.68 -15.46 -2.18
C GLU A 7 -22.73 -15.80 -3.27
N GLY A 8 -22.25 -15.69 -4.48
CA GLY A 8 -22.83 -16.22 -5.73
C GLY A 8 -21.90 -15.84 -6.89
N THR A 9 -21.99 -16.51 -8.02
CA THR A 9 -21.38 -16.07 -9.29
C THR A 9 -21.91 -14.69 -9.62
N GLY A 10 -21.23 -13.63 -9.16
CA GLY A 10 -21.76 -12.29 -9.31
C GLY A 10 -20.86 -11.24 -8.70
N LEU A 11 -21.44 -10.12 -8.47
CA LEU A 11 -20.85 -8.96 -7.86
C LEU A 11 -20.93 -9.07 -6.33
N ASN A 12 -19.78 -9.06 -5.67
CA ASN A 12 -19.68 -8.94 -4.21
C ASN A 12 -19.23 -7.52 -3.89
N PHE A 13 -19.82 -6.93 -2.88
CA PHE A 13 -19.41 -5.62 -2.38
C PHE A 13 -19.48 -5.57 -0.85
N SER A 14 -18.62 -4.75 -0.28
CA SER A 14 -18.69 -4.37 1.13
C SER A 14 -18.53 -2.87 1.28
N ALA A 15 -19.17 -2.30 2.27
CA ALA A 15 -19.02 -0.90 2.63
C ALA A 15 -19.01 -0.75 4.16
N ARG A 16 -18.07 0.02 4.66
CA ARG A 16 -17.91 0.32 6.08
C ARG A 16 -17.79 1.81 6.28
N ALA A 17 -18.46 2.33 7.29
CA ALA A 17 -18.37 3.71 7.72
C ALA A 17 -18.19 3.79 9.23
N GLU A 18 -17.20 4.59 9.66
CA GLU A 18 -16.95 4.89 11.07
C GLU A 18 -16.89 6.41 11.24
N LEU A 19 -17.53 6.91 12.28
CA LEU A 19 -17.58 8.34 12.60
C LEU A 19 -17.24 8.55 14.07
N GLY A 20 -16.27 9.40 14.33
CA GLY A 20 -15.92 9.86 15.67
C GLY A 20 -16.94 10.90 16.14
N VAL A 21 -17.75 10.54 17.13
CA VAL A 21 -18.84 11.41 17.64
C VAL A 21 -18.56 12.05 18.98
N LEU A 22 -17.51 11.61 19.69
CA LEU A 22 -17.16 12.10 21.04
C LEU A 22 -15.64 12.16 21.24
N GLY A 23 -15.22 12.99 22.20
CA GLY A 23 -13.84 13.06 22.67
C GLY A 23 -12.87 13.63 21.65
N ALA A 24 -11.63 13.13 21.67
CA ALA A 24 -10.54 13.59 20.81
C ALA A 24 -10.79 13.28 19.31
N ASP A 25 -11.60 12.28 19.00
CA ASP A 25 -11.90 11.85 17.64
C ASP A 25 -13.16 12.51 17.05
N LEU A 26 -13.70 13.54 17.71
CA LEU A 26 -14.86 14.25 17.20
C LEU A 26 -14.56 14.82 15.81
N GLY A 27 -15.36 14.39 14.80
CA GLY A 27 -15.18 14.78 13.40
C GLY A 27 -14.25 13.86 12.59
N ALA A 28 -13.65 12.84 13.21
CA ALA A 28 -12.98 11.79 12.48
C ALA A 28 -13.97 10.97 11.65
N LEU A 29 -13.60 10.64 10.40
CA LEU A 29 -14.44 9.89 9.47
C LEU A 29 -13.59 8.88 8.73
N LYS A 30 -14.03 7.62 8.73
CA LYS A 30 -13.43 6.55 7.95
C LYS A 30 -14.48 5.88 7.08
N LEU A 31 -14.22 5.80 5.79
CA LEU A 31 -15.07 5.12 4.82
C LEU A 31 -14.22 4.09 4.06
N GLU A 32 -14.73 2.90 3.93
CA GLU A 32 -14.13 1.81 3.18
C GLU A 32 -15.18 1.20 2.25
N GLY A 33 -14.78 0.94 1.02
CA GLY A 33 -15.63 0.28 0.04
C GLY A 33 -14.83 -0.70 -0.79
N ASP A 34 -15.35 -1.91 -0.95
CA ASP A 34 -14.77 -2.96 -1.78
C ASP A 34 -15.82 -3.47 -2.77
N LEU A 35 -15.37 -3.71 -3.98
CA LEU A 35 -16.15 -4.30 -5.05
C LEU A 35 -15.34 -5.44 -5.66
N ARG A 36 -15.93 -6.61 -5.80
CA ARG A 36 -15.28 -7.77 -6.41
C ARG A 36 -16.24 -8.49 -7.32
N THR A 37 -15.79 -8.81 -8.53
CA THR A 37 -16.54 -9.63 -9.45
C THR A 37 -15.63 -10.62 -10.15
N SER A 38 -16.15 -11.77 -10.50
CA SER A 38 -15.46 -12.76 -11.30
C SER A 38 -16.38 -13.30 -12.38
N PHE A 39 -15.86 -13.43 -13.57
CA PHE A 39 -16.58 -13.96 -14.72
C PHE A 39 -15.69 -14.83 -15.57
N ARG A 40 -16.30 -15.61 -16.45
CA ARG A 40 -15.60 -16.41 -17.45
C ARG A 40 -15.83 -15.81 -18.82
N LEU A 41 -14.72 -15.51 -19.51
CA LEU A 41 -14.72 -15.05 -20.89
C LEU A 41 -13.76 -15.95 -21.69
N PHE A 42 -14.19 -16.45 -22.85
CA PHE A 42 -13.39 -17.38 -23.70
C PHE A 42 -12.83 -18.58 -22.92
N ARG A 43 -13.65 -19.18 -22.03
CA ARG A 43 -13.29 -20.31 -21.14
C ARG A 43 -12.20 -19.99 -20.11
N LYS A 44 -11.79 -18.74 -19.98
CA LYS A 44 -10.80 -18.26 -19.02
C LYS A 44 -11.48 -17.47 -17.90
N ARG A 45 -10.93 -17.54 -16.69
CA ARG A 45 -11.44 -16.82 -15.52
C ARG A 45 -10.75 -15.46 -15.41
N PHE A 46 -11.58 -14.44 -15.21
CA PHE A 46 -11.20 -13.07 -14.93
C PHE A 46 -11.78 -12.69 -13.59
N ALA A 47 -10.97 -12.05 -12.76
CA ALA A 47 -11.45 -11.42 -11.54
C ALA A 47 -11.08 -9.93 -11.59
N LEU A 48 -12.06 -9.10 -11.27
CA LEU A 48 -11.90 -7.65 -11.14
C LEU A 48 -12.20 -7.27 -9.69
N SER A 49 -11.38 -6.40 -9.13
CA SER A 49 -11.67 -5.77 -7.86
C SER A 49 -11.41 -4.27 -7.93
N ALA A 50 -12.21 -3.51 -7.22
CA ALA A 50 -11.99 -2.09 -6.99
C ALA A 50 -12.18 -1.81 -5.50
N ASP A 51 -11.37 -0.93 -4.96
CA ASP A 51 -11.46 -0.50 -3.58
C ASP A 51 -11.37 1.03 -3.49
N ALA A 52 -12.07 1.57 -2.52
CA ALA A 52 -12.04 2.98 -2.18
C ALA A 52 -11.89 3.14 -0.66
N TYR A 53 -11.01 4.02 -0.25
CA TYR A 53 -10.74 4.31 1.14
C TYR A 53 -10.68 5.81 1.37
N LEU A 54 -11.37 6.29 2.40
CA LEU A 54 -11.26 7.65 2.90
C LEU A 54 -11.03 7.59 4.40
N ASP A 55 -10.02 8.27 4.85
CA ASP A 55 -9.71 8.45 6.26
C ASP A 55 -9.45 9.94 6.52
N ASN A 56 -10.21 10.49 7.45
CA ASN A 56 -10.01 11.83 7.99
C ASN A 56 -9.85 11.68 9.49
N ALA A 57 -8.60 11.66 9.94
CA ALA A 57 -8.25 11.33 11.32
C ALA A 57 -7.47 12.45 11.99
N ARG A 58 -7.68 12.59 13.28
CA ARG A 58 -6.84 13.45 14.11
C ARG A 58 -5.46 12.82 14.28
N PRO A 59 -4.37 13.58 14.15
CA PRO A 59 -3.04 13.11 14.53
C PRO A 59 -3.01 12.60 15.97
N SER A 60 -2.16 11.59 16.22
CA SER A 60 -2.02 11.06 17.57
C SER A 60 -1.53 12.14 18.54
N TYR A 61 -1.90 12.00 19.82
CA TYR A 61 -1.43 12.90 20.88
C TYR A 61 0.10 13.02 20.87
N PHE A 62 0.80 11.91 20.75
CA PHE A 62 2.28 11.90 20.76
C PHE A 62 2.91 12.54 19.50
N ALA A 63 2.19 12.63 18.40
CA ALA A 63 2.65 13.38 17.24
C ALA A 63 2.52 14.91 17.48
N ALA A 64 1.47 15.33 18.16
CA ALA A 64 1.24 16.74 18.48
C ALA A 64 2.08 17.23 19.69
N HIS A 65 2.27 16.37 20.69
CA HIS A 65 2.90 16.74 21.96
C HIS A 65 3.98 15.72 22.32
N HIS A 66 5.22 16.16 22.34
CA HIS A 66 6.36 15.34 22.74
C HIS A 66 7.30 16.14 23.65
N HIS A 67 7.52 15.62 24.84
CA HIS A 67 8.41 16.23 25.84
C HIS A 67 9.45 15.19 26.27
N GLY A 68 10.52 15.10 25.51
CA GLY A 68 11.60 14.13 25.73
C GLY A 68 12.97 14.76 25.80
N THR A 69 13.95 14.00 26.25
CA THR A 69 15.36 14.45 26.36
C THR A 69 15.95 14.81 24.98
N TYR A 70 15.47 14.18 23.92
CA TYR A 70 16.02 14.33 22.56
C TYR A 70 15.09 15.10 21.60
N GLY A 71 13.94 15.57 22.08
CA GLY A 71 13.00 16.35 21.29
C GLY A 71 11.92 16.96 22.14
N TRP A 72 11.54 18.18 21.84
CA TRP A 72 10.47 18.91 22.49
C TRP A 72 9.65 19.61 21.43
N TRP A 73 8.37 19.24 21.30
CA TRP A 73 7.42 20.00 20.49
C TRP A 73 6.01 19.95 21.08
N ASP A 74 5.27 21.00 20.82
CA ASP A 74 3.88 21.17 21.18
C ASP A 74 3.19 21.90 20.04
N GLN A 75 2.45 21.17 19.22
CA GLN A 75 1.92 21.65 17.93
C GLN A 75 0.42 21.41 17.84
N ASP A 76 -0.29 22.38 17.29
CA ASP A 76 -1.70 22.22 16.90
C ASP A 76 -1.79 21.66 15.48
N LEU A 77 -1.86 20.35 15.37
CA LEU A 77 -1.89 19.64 14.12
C LEU A 77 -3.33 19.54 13.58
N LYS A 78 -3.48 19.82 12.29
CA LYS A 78 -4.75 19.65 11.58
C LYS A 78 -5.05 18.18 11.34
N PHE A 79 -6.32 17.84 11.11
CA PHE A 79 -6.72 16.51 10.68
C PHE A 79 -5.96 16.10 9.41
N THR A 80 -5.44 14.89 9.42
CA THR A 80 -4.86 14.26 8.23
C THR A 80 -5.98 13.64 7.41
N ARG A 81 -5.96 13.87 6.11
CA ARG A 81 -6.93 13.27 5.18
C ARG A 81 -6.22 12.41 4.17
N ARG A 82 -6.69 11.17 4.03
CA ARG A 82 -6.21 10.19 3.06
C ARG A 82 -7.38 9.66 2.24
N VAL A 83 -7.28 9.78 0.94
CA VAL A 83 -8.25 9.19 -0.01
C VAL A 83 -7.48 8.27 -0.93
N GLU A 84 -7.90 7.02 -1.04
CA GLU A 84 -7.31 6.04 -1.94
C GLU A 84 -8.37 5.42 -2.83
N LEU A 85 -7.99 5.18 -4.07
CA LEU A 85 -8.76 4.42 -5.04
C LEU A 85 -7.86 3.36 -5.64
N GLY A 86 -8.30 2.13 -5.64
CA GLY A 86 -7.59 0.99 -6.19
C GLY A 86 -8.42 0.20 -7.18
N GLY A 87 -7.74 -0.39 -8.17
CA GLY A 87 -8.34 -1.32 -9.09
C GLY A 87 -7.36 -2.44 -9.42
N LYS A 88 -7.84 -3.68 -9.45
CA LYS A 88 -7.03 -4.86 -9.74
C LYS A 88 -7.74 -5.76 -10.74
N ILE A 89 -6.98 -6.25 -11.70
CA ILE A 89 -7.39 -7.25 -12.69
C ILE A 89 -6.54 -8.50 -12.48
N ASP A 90 -7.16 -9.63 -12.23
CA ASP A 90 -6.51 -10.92 -12.13
C ASP A 90 -6.92 -11.80 -13.31
N LEU A 91 -5.93 -12.16 -14.12
CA LEU A 91 -6.04 -13.05 -15.28
C LEU A 91 -5.43 -14.39 -14.91
N SER A 92 -6.00 -15.07 -13.92
CA SER A 92 -5.44 -16.28 -13.29
C SER A 92 -5.11 -17.39 -14.32
N SER A 93 -5.86 -17.46 -15.43
CA SER A 93 -5.57 -18.41 -16.49
C SER A 93 -4.27 -18.14 -17.26
N TRP A 94 -3.72 -16.95 -17.15
CA TRP A 94 -2.45 -16.51 -17.75
C TRP A 94 -1.36 -16.24 -16.71
N GLY A 95 -1.71 -16.33 -15.44
CA GLY A 95 -0.81 -15.95 -14.34
C GLY A 95 -0.54 -14.46 -14.26
N THR A 96 -1.33 -13.62 -14.94
CA THR A 96 -1.13 -12.17 -15.03
C THR A 96 -1.99 -11.44 -14.01
N ARG A 97 -1.39 -10.46 -13.32
CA ARG A 97 -2.03 -9.57 -12.35
C ARG A 97 -1.68 -8.14 -12.70
N LEU A 98 -2.66 -7.28 -12.76
CA LEU A 98 -2.48 -5.84 -13.00
C LEU A 98 -3.19 -5.09 -11.88
N GLU A 99 -2.55 -4.06 -11.35
CA GLU A 99 -3.10 -3.21 -10.31
C GLU A 99 -2.75 -1.75 -10.60
N ALA A 100 -3.73 -0.88 -10.41
CA ALA A 100 -3.53 0.57 -10.43
C ALA A 100 -4.14 1.14 -9.14
N ARG A 101 -3.40 2.01 -8.47
CA ARG A 101 -3.82 2.68 -7.24
C ARG A 101 -3.40 4.14 -7.27
N THR A 102 -4.30 5.01 -6.81
CA THR A 102 -3.98 6.41 -6.55
C THR A 102 -4.32 6.75 -5.10
N ALA A 103 -3.49 7.59 -4.50
CA ALA A 103 -3.72 8.12 -3.16
C ALA A 103 -3.58 9.64 -3.17
N SER A 104 -4.46 10.31 -2.45
CA SER A 104 -4.41 11.75 -2.19
C SER A 104 -4.26 11.96 -0.69
N LEU A 105 -3.18 12.61 -0.27
CA LEU A 105 -2.83 12.86 1.12
C LEU A 105 -2.84 14.36 1.36
N GLN A 106 -3.59 14.82 2.35
CA GLN A 106 -3.65 16.22 2.77
C GLN A 106 -3.26 16.32 4.24
N ASN A 107 -2.51 17.37 4.59
CA ASN A 107 -1.95 17.55 5.92
C ASN A 107 -1.09 16.33 6.34
N TYR A 108 -0.26 15.86 5.44
CA TYR A 108 0.58 14.68 5.66
C TYR A 108 1.62 14.95 6.75
N LEU A 109 1.69 14.04 7.72
CA LEU A 109 2.68 14.11 8.81
C LEU A 109 3.96 13.38 8.42
N TYR A 110 5.07 14.02 8.68
CA TYR A 110 6.39 13.42 8.51
C TYR A 110 7.35 13.95 9.58
N ILE A 111 8.46 13.28 9.75
CA ILE A 111 9.57 13.74 10.59
C ILE A 111 10.65 14.26 9.66
N ASP A 112 11.07 15.49 9.87
CA ASP A 112 12.14 16.11 9.09
C ASP A 112 13.53 15.54 9.45
N ASP A 113 14.56 16.01 8.78
CA ASP A 113 15.96 15.62 8.99
C ASP A 113 16.51 16.05 10.36
N GLN A 114 15.84 17.00 11.03
CA GLN A 114 16.16 17.45 12.40
C GLN A 114 15.41 16.64 13.47
N GLY A 115 14.57 15.68 13.05
CA GLY A 115 13.77 14.87 13.96
C GLY A 115 12.53 15.56 14.52
N GLN A 116 12.09 16.65 13.89
CA GLN A 116 10.88 17.36 14.29
C GLN A 116 9.67 16.87 13.47
N VAL A 117 8.54 16.75 14.12
CA VAL A 117 7.27 16.46 13.44
C VAL A 117 6.85 17.69 12.64
N GLN A 118 6.58 17.47 11.38
CA GLN A 118 6.11 18.48 10.43
C GLN A 118 4.81 18.04 9.79
N GLN A 119 4.01 19.00 9.36
CA GLN A 119 2.78 18.73 8.63
C GLN A 119 2.80 19.44 7.27
N HIS A 120 2.79 18.65 6.19
CA HIS A 120 2.73 19.18 4.83
C HIS A 120 1.29 19.55 4.48
N GLY A 121 1.02 20.86 4.36
CA GLY A 121 -0.34 21.38 4.16
C GLY A 121 -0.90 21.17 2.76
N ASP A 122 -0.03 21.04 1.74
CA ASP A 122 -0.45 20.87 0.36
C ASP A 122 -0.89 19.42 0.07
N LEU A 123 -1.62 19.25 -1.01
CA LEU A 123 -2.11 17.95 -1.44
C LEU A 123 -0.97 17.15 -2.09
N ILE A 124 -0.64 16.01 -1.51
CA ILE A 124 0.26 15.03 -2.11
C ILE A 124 -0.56 14.00 -2.88
N GLN A 125 -0.22 13.81 -4.15
CA GLN A 125 -0.79 12.75 -4.97
C GLN A 125 0.24 11.67 -5.22
N VAL A 126 -0.18 10.42 -5.03
CA VAL A 126 0.63 9.23 -5.30
C VAL A 126 -0.08 8.37 -6.33
N LEU A 127 0.65 7.95 -7.36
CA LEU A 127 0.21 6.97 -8.34
C LEU A 127 1.06 5.72 -8.18
N MET A 128 0.43 4.55 -8.20
CA MET A 128 1.09 3.25 -8.24
C MET A 128 0.46 2.39 -9.33
N LEU A 129 1.30 1.81 -10.18
CA LEU A 129 0.93 0.81 -11.18
C LEU A 129 1.76 -0.44 -10.91
N ARG A 130 1.14 -1.60 -10.82
CA ARG A 130 1.81 -2.88 -10.57
C ARG A 130 1.38 -3.89 -11.62
N ALA A 131 2.34 -4.63 -12.14
CA ALA A 131 2.12 -5.75 -13.04
C ALA A 131 2.85 -6.98 -12.51
N GLY A 132 2.19 -8.10 -12.46
CA GLY A 132 2.75 -9.38 -12.04
C GLY A 132 2.48 -10.45 -13.07
N GLN A 133 3.44 -11.36 -13.25
CA GLN A 133 3.36 -12.49 -14.16
C GLN A 133 3.95 -13.73 -13.49
N GLY A 134 3.09 -14.70 -13.20
CA GLY A 134 3.47 -16.03 -12.74
C GLY A 134 3.24 -17.07 -13.81
N GLY A 135 4.05 -18.14 -13.82
CA GLY A 135 3.88 -19.22 -14.77
C GLY A 135 4.70 -20.46 -14.45
N LYS A 136 4.48 -21.50 -15.24
CA LYS A 136 5.25 -22.75 -15.16
C LYS A 136 5.38 -23.41 -16.52
N VAL A 137 6.56 -23.99 -16.78
CA VAL A 137 6.81 -24.84 -17.93
C VAL A 137 7.66 -26.03 -17.46
N GLY A 138 7.07 -27.22 -17.48
CA GLY A 138 7.70 -28.40 -16.88
C GLY A 138 8.06 -28.18 -15.41
N PRO A 139 9.33 -28.42 -15.00
CA PRO A 139 9.78 -28.16 -13.64
C PRO A 139 10.03 -26.69 -13.35
N LEU A 140 10.21 -25.83 -14.37
CA LEU A 140 10.49 -24.41 -14.22
C LEU A 140 9.24 -23.64 -13.83
N ASN A 141 9.34 -22.87 -12.75
CA ASN A 141 8.31 -21.96 -12.24
C ASN A 141 8.91 -20.55 -12.12
N TRP A 142 8.09 -19.54 -12.32
CA TRP A 142 8.47 -18.15 -12.07
C TRP A 142 7.30 -17.34 -11.53
N ASP A 143 7.63 -16.32 -10.76
CA ASP A 143 6.74 -15.23 -10.35
C ASP A 143 7.53 -13.92 -10.43
N LEU A 144 7.15 -13.06 -11.37
CA LEU A 144 7.79 -11.78 -11.65
C LEU A 144 6.80 -10.67 -11.32
N GLU A 145 7.29 -9.62 -10.70
CA GLU A 145 6.49 -8.44 -10.38
C GLU A 145 7.28 -7.17 -10.67
N ALA A 146 6.62 -6.19 -11.27
CA ALA A 146 7.15 -4.85 -11.44
C ALA A 146 6.11 -3.84 -10.94
N ALA A 147 6.57 -2.81 -10.24
CA ALA A 147 5.73 -1.72 -9.79
C ALA A 147 6.38 -0.38 -10.14
N PHE A 148 5.60 0.49 -10.75
CA PHE A 148 5.93 1.90 -10.96
C PHE A 148 5.16 2.73 -9.93
N GLN A 149 5.82 3.69 -9.30
CA GLN A 149 5.17 4.61 -8.38
C GLN A 149 5.75 6.02 -8.49
N GLN A 150 4.92 7.00 -8.25
CA GLN A 150 5.28 8.40 -8.31
C GLN A 150 4.55 9.20 -7.23
N SER A 151 5.27 10.07 -6.54
CA SER A 151 4.73 11.05 -5.60
C SER A 151 4.83 12.44 -6.21
N SER A 152 3.83 13.30 -6.00
CA SER A 152 3.90 14.72 -6.39
C SER A 152 4.79 15.55 -5.48
N ALA A 153 5.16 15.03 -4.30
CA ALA A 153 6.00 15.70 -3.30
C ALA A 153 7.15 14.79 -2.87
N MET A 154 8.12 14.57 -3.77
CA MET A 154 9.27 13.69 -3.53
C MET A 154 10.18 14.15 -2.39
N SER A 155 10.17 15.44 -2.03
CA SER A 155 10.91 15.99 -0.90
C SER A 155 10.33 15.62 0.47
N VAL A 156 9.04 15.27 0.52
CA VAL A 156 8.31 14.93 1.76
C VAL A 156 7.95 13.46 1.81
N LEU A 157 7.65 12.88 0.65
CA LEU A 157 7.31 11.47 0.48
C LEU A 157 8.16 10.87 -0.65
N PRO A 158 9.46 10.62 -0.41
CA PRO A 158 10.34 10.02 -1.40
C PRO A 158 9.98 8.56 -1.62
N LEU A 159 9.75 8.19 -2.87
CA LEU A 159 9.41 6.84 -3.27
C LEU A 159 10.33 6.37 -4.41
N PRO A 160 10.80 5.11 -4.42
CA PRO A 160 11.46 4.57 -5.60
C PRO A 160 10.48 4.51 -6.76
N SER A 161 10.84 5.09 -7.90
CA SER A 161 9.94 5.15 -9.06
C SER A 161 9.70 3.78 -9.70
N LEU A 162 10.64 2.85 -9.58
CA LEU A 162 10.53 1.51 -10.14
C LEU A 162 11.03 0.47 -9.13
N LEU A 163 10.21 -0.57 -8.93
CA LEU A 163 10.55 -1.75 -8.16
C LEU A 163 10.35 -2.99 -9.03
N VAL A 164 11.26 -3.94 -8.95
CA VAL A 164 11.16 -5.22 -9.65
C VAL A 164 11.49 -6.33 -8.66
N ALA A 165 10.65 -7.35 -8.63
CA ALA A 165 10.86 -8.57 -7.86
C ALA A 165 10.74 -9.78 -8.77
N GLY A 166 11.57 -10.77 -8.56
CA GLY A 166 11.53 -12.00 -9.32
C GLY A 166 11.85 -13.21 -8.45
N ASP A 167 11.09 -14.27 -8.65
CA ASP A 167 11.32 -15.58 -8.08
C ASP A 167 11.28 -16.60 -9.23
N VAL A 168 12.39 -17.29 -9.47
CA VAL A 168 12.51 -18.30 -10.53
C VAL A 168 13.10 -19.57 -9.89
N TYR A 169 12.37 -20.66 -10.00
CA TYR A 169 12.76 -21.91 -9.36
C TYR A 169 12.37 -23.15 -10.14
N LEU A 170 13.14 -24.19 -9.94
CA LEU A 170 12.86 -25.53 -10.42
C LEU A 170 12.18 -26.34 -9.32
N ARG A 171 11.10 -27.00 -9.67
CA ARG A 171 10.33 -27.85 -8.76
C ARG A 171 10.42 -29.29 -9.19
N PHE A 172 10.93 -30.14 -8.30
CA PHE A 172 11.07 -31.56 -8.52
C PHE A 172 10.25 -32.33 -7.49
N LEU A 173 9.68 -33.42 -7.91
CA LEU A 173 9.05 -34.41 -7.03
C LEU A 173 9.88 -35.69 -7.05
N VAL A 174 10.61 -35.97 -5.99
CA VAL A 174 11.46 -37.14 -5.87
C VAL A 174 10.67 -38.27 -5.20
N ALA A 175 10.65 -39.46 -5.83
CA ALA A 175 9.91 -40.61 -5.39
C ALA A 175 8.43 -40.36 -5.06
N GLN A 176 7.81 -39.36 -5.65
CA GLN A 176 6.42 -38.92 -5.42
C GLN A 176 6.10 -38.48 -3.97
N VAL A 177 7.09 -38.35 -3.12
CA VAL A 177 6.96 -38.07 -1.67
C VAL A 177 7.66 -36.75 -1.31
N LEU A 178 8.85 -36.51 -1.87
CA LEU A 178 9.66 -35.34 -1.51
C LEU A 178 9.60 -34.27 -2.60
N ARG A 179 9.05 -33.12 -2.26
CA ARG A 179 9.06 -31.93 -3.11
C ARG A 179 10.30 -31.07 -2.81
N ILE A 180 11.10 -30.81 -3.83
CA ILE A 180 12.28 -29.95 -3.76
C ILE A 180 12.05 -28.75 -4.67
N ASP A 181 12.14 -27.55 -4.13
CA ASP A 181 12.13 -26.30 -4.88
C ASP A 181 13.55 -25.69 -4.78
N LEU A 182 14.21 -25.51 -5.93
CA LEU A 182 15.55 -24.91 -6.01
C LEU A 182 15.49 -23.70 -6.93
N GLY A 183 15.81 -22.52 -6.43
CA GLY A 183 15.68 -21.31 -7.21
C GLY A 183 16.43 -20.10 -6.67
N VAL A 184 16.21 -18.99 -7.34
CA VAL A 184 16.78 -17.69 -7.01
C VAL A 184 15.63 -16.67 -6.89
N LYS A 185 15.70 -15.85 -5.84
CA LYS A 185 14.80 -14.73 -5.60
C LYS A 185 15.60 -13.44 -5.54
N GLY A 186 15.16 -12.43 -6.27
CA GLY A 186 15.83 -11.15 -6.36
C GLY A 186 14.85 -9.98 -6.24
N TYR A 187 15.36 -8.87 -5.72
CA TYR A 187 14.66 -7.59 -5.60
C TYR A 187 15.56 -6.48 -6.09
N TRP A 188 14.99 -5.59 -6.84
CA TRP A 188 15.67 -4.39 -7.29
C TRP A 188 14.72 -3.18 -7.22
N HIS A 189 15.24 -2.03 -6.91
CA HIS A 189 14.53 -0.76 -6.96
C HIS A 189 15.42 0.36 -7.47
N SER A 190 14.80 1.38 -8.08
CA SER A 190 15.50 2.61 -8.46
C SER A 190 15.98 3.36 -7.23
N ALA A 191 17.02 4.16 -7.40
CA ALA A 191 17.54 5.00 -6.34
C ALA A 191 16.50 5.99 -5.83
N TYR A 192 16.44 6.18 -4.53
CA TYR A 192 15.62 7.18 -3.84
C TYR A 192 16.24 7.47 -2.47
N TYR A 193 15.89 8.59 -1.86
CA TYR A 193 16.30 8.91 -0.50
C TYR A 193 15.44 8.18 0.50
N ALA A 194 15.90 7.03 0.96
CA ALA A 194 15.15 6.22 1.93
C ALA A 194 15.15 6.92 3.30
N PRO A 195 14.00 6.99 3.99
CA PRO A 195 13.96 7.50 5.35
C PRO A 195 14.92 6.71 6.26
N TYR A 196 15.65 7.40 7.12
CA TYR A 196 16.51 6.76 8.10
C TYR A 196 15.80 6.57 9.43
N TYR A 197 16.14 5.49 10.14
CA TYR A 197 15.57 5.24 11.45
C TYR A 197 16.26 6.11 12.50
N GLN A 198 15.49 6.89 13.25
CA GLN A 198 15.94 7.75 14.33
C GLN A 198 15.63 7.10 15.69
N PRO A 199 16.64 6.54 16.38
CA PRO A 199 16.42 5.80 17.63
C PRO A 199 15.82 6.64 18.76
N ALA A 200 16.13 7.95 18.78
CA ALA A 200 15.66 8.87 19.82
C ALA A 200 14.11 8.98 19.85
N HIS A 201 13.46 8.90 18.71
CA HIS A 201 12.01 8.99 18.57
C HIS A 201 11.36 7.67 18.16
N GLN A 202 12.18 6.63 17.91
CA GLN A 202 11.73 5.31 17.46
C GLN A 202 10.90 5.39 16.16
N GLN A 203 11.21 6.34 15.28
CA GLN A 203 10.50 6.61 14.04
C GLN A 203 11.47 6.83 12.87
N PHE A 204 10.91 6.81 11.66
CA PHE A 204 11.68 7.10 10.46
C PHE A 204 11.57 8.59 10.13
N ALA A 205 12.72 9.23 9.90
CA ALA A 205 12.85 10.63 9.52
C ALA A 205 13.30 10.75 8.06
N LEU A 206 13.00 11.88 7.44
CA LEU A 206 13.44 12.16 6.08
C LEU A 206 14.97 12.24 6.02
N GLN A 207 15.51 11.75 4.92
CA GLN A 207 16.93 11.90 4.57
C GLN A 207 17.01 12.83 3.36
N THR A 208 17.75 13.92 3.51
CA THR A 208 17.89 14.95 2.48
C THR A 208 19.22 14.87 1.73
N GLU A 209 20.19 14.09 2.23
CA GLU A 209 21.52 13.86 1.62
C GLU A 209 21.88 12.37 1.63
#